data_48d3cbe705664ccabbbcb84098279791
#
_entry.id   48d3cbe705664ccabbbcb84098279791
#
_cell.length_a   1.000
_cell.length_b   1.000
_cell.length_c   1.000
_cell.angle_alpha   90.00
_cell.angle_beta   90.00
_cell.angle_gamma   90.00
#
_symmetry.space_group_name_H-M   'P 1'
#
loop_
_entity.id
_entity.type
_entity.pdbx_description
1 polymer ?
#
loop_
_entity_poly.entity_id
_entity_poly.type
_entity_poly.pdbx_seq_one_letter_code
_entity_poly.pdbx_strand_id
1 'polypeptide(L)' 'MSEKVYHIYAKDQCIYHSLSEEKFSETWDMLHRMVELLGKNEIEKKDLTYEELYVNKELILNSSH' A
#
# COMPACT_ATOMS: atom_id res chain seq x y z
N MET A 1 -20.93 -5.24 -1.19
CA MET A 1 -19.76 -6.12 -1.02
C MET A 1 -18.55 -5.33 -0.57
N SER A 2 -17.71 -5.94 0.22
CA SER A 2 -16.50 -5.27 0.67
C SER A 2 -15.31 -5.68 -0.20
N GLU A 3 -14.39 -4.76 -0.33
CA GLU A 3 -13.19 -4.97 -1.12
C GLU A 3 -11.99 -4.59 -0.27
N LYS A 4 -10.94 -5.38 -0.37
CA LYS A 4 -9.74 -5.15 0.39
C LYS A 4 -8.81 -4.24 -0.36
N VAL A 5 -8.34 -3.19 0.29
CA VAL A 5 -7.36 -2.29 -0.29
C VAL A 5 -6.21 -2.13 0.67
N TYR A 6 -5.08 -1.70 0.15
CA TYR A 6 -3.87 -1.56 0.93
C TYR A 6 -3.27 -0.18 0.75
N HIS A 7 -2.68 0.31 1.83
CA HIS A 7 -1.89 1.53 1.80
C HIS A 7 -0.47 1.16 2.21
N ILE A 8 0.51 1.70 1.52
CA ILE A 8 1.91 1.42 1.84
C ILE A 8 2.57 2.70 2.32
N TYR A 9 3.30 2.58 3.41
CA TYR A 9 3.98 3.70 4.03
C TYR A 9 5.48 3.49 4.02
N ALA A 10 6.22 4.57 3.82
CA ALA A 10 7.67 4.58 3.98
C ALA A 10 7.94 5.55 5.10
N LYS A 11 8.44 5.01 6.23
CA LYS A 11 8.59 5.76 7.46
C LYS A 11 7.20 6.25 7.88
N ASP A 12 6.97 7.54 7.91
CA ASP A 12 5.66 8.07 8.31
C ASP A 12 4.86 8.59 7.14
N GLN A 13 5.31 8.33 5.93
CA GLN A 13 4.70 8.89 4.75
C GLN A 13 3.99 7.83 3.92
N CYS A 14 2.76 8.10 3.56
CA CYS A 14 2.01 7.20 2.70
C CYS A 14 2.46 7.40 1.26
N ILE A 15 3.06 6.38 0.68
CA ILE A 15 3.58 6.47 -0.68
C ILE A 15 2.66 5.82 -1.70
N TYR A 16 1.81 4.91 -1.26
CA TYR A 16 0.80 4.31 -2.12
C TYR A 16 -0.48 4.16 -1.33
N HIS A 17 -1.60 4.36 -1.97
CA HIS A 17 -2.88 4.19 -1.29
C HIS A 17 -3.90 3.53 -2.21
N SER A 18 -4.86 2.88 -1.59
CA SER A 18 -5.98 2.24 -2.30
C SER A 18 -5.53 1.23 -3.35
N LEU A 19 -4.52 0.43 -3.00
CA LEU A 19 -4.06 -0.63 -3.88
C LEU A 19 -4.94 -1.86 -3.70
N SER A 20 -5.30 -2.49 -4.82
CA SER A 20 -5.97 -3.77 -4.75
C SER A 20 -4.97 -4.81 -4.24
N GLU A 21 -5.48 -5.96 -3.83
CA GLU A 21 -4.63 -7.02 -3.32
C GLU A 21 -3.57 -7.43 -4.34
N GLU A 22 -3.97 -7.51 -5.60
CA GLU A 22 -3.06 -7.89 -6.66
C GLU A 22 -1.98 -6.83 -6.87
N LYS A 23 -2.39 -5.58 -6.94
CA LYS A 23 -1.44 -4.48 -7.11
C LYS A 23 -0.54 -4.33 -5.91
N PHE A 24 -1.08 -4.54 -4.72
CA PHE A 24 -0.28 -4.47 -3.51
C PHE A 24 0.85 -5.48 -3.55
N SER A 25 0.54 -6.72 -3.92
CA SER A 25 1.54 -7.77 -3.95
C SER A 25 2.71 -7.41 -4.87
N GLU A 26 2.39 -6.92 -6.06
CA GLU A 26 3.41 -6.53 -7.02
C GLU A 26 4.22 -5.34 -6.53
N THR A 27 3.54 -4.34 -6.02
CA THR A 27 4.20 -3.13 -5.56
C THR A 27 5.07 -3.40 -4.35
N TRP A 28 4.58 -4.21 -3.43
CA TRP A 28 5.33 -4.55 -2.21
C TRP A 28 6.64 -5.25 -2.57
N ASP A 29 6.56 -6.20 -3.48
CA ASP A 29 7.74 -6.94 -3.92
C ASP A 29 8.73 -6.01 -4.61
N MET A 30 8.22 -5.13 -5.46
CA MET A 30 9.05 -4.17 -6.16
C MET A 30 9.77 -3.24 -5.18
N LEU A 31 9.05 -2.74 -4.19
CA LEU A 31 9.64 -1.83 -3.22
C LEU A 31 10.77 -2.48 -2.43
N HIS A 32 10.59 -3.74 -2.06
CA HIS A 32 11.63 -4.46 -1.33
C HIS A 32 12.88 -4.65 -2.18
N ARG A 33 12.68 -4.92 -3.45
CA ARG A 33 13.81 -5.06 -4.35
C ARG A 33 14.55 -3.75 -4.54
N MET A 34 13.79 -2.66 -4.66
CA MET A 34 14.39 -1.35 -4.82
C MET A 34 15.23 -0.97 -3.60
N VAL A 35 14.71 -1.25 -2.42
CA VAL A 35 15.44 -0.95 -1.21
C VAL A 35 16.74 -1.73 -1.15
N GLU A 36 16.71 -2.98 -1.56
CA GLU A 36 17.91 -3.79 -1.59
C GLU A 36 18.96 -3.24 -2.56
N LEU A 37 18.50 -2.82 -3.72
CA LEU A 37 19.41 -2.29 -4.74
C LEU A 37 20.00 -0.95 -4.33
N LEU A 38 19.21 -0.12 -3.69
CA LEU A 38 19.68 1.20 -3.27
C LEU A 38 20.59 1.13 -2.05
N GLY A 39 20.57 0.02 -1.36
CA GLY A 39 21.38 -0.11 -0.17
C GLY A 39 20.74 0.54 1.03
N LYS A 40 21.55 1.08 1.90
CA LYS A 40 21.07 1.57 3.19
C LYS A 40 21.02 3.08 3.28
N ASN A 41 20.87 3.75 2.16
CA ASN A 41 21.04 5.19 2.19
C ASN A 41 19.93 5.91 2.93
N GLU A 42 18.69 5.78 2.50
CA GLU A 42 17.64 6.56 3.10
C GLU A 42 16.50 5.72 3.64
N ILE A 43 16.17 4.64 2.95
CA ILE A 43 15.05 3.80 3.35
C ILE A 43 15.53 2.37 3.52
N GLU A 44 15.11 1.75 4.63
CA GLU A 44 15.39 0.35 4.89
C GLU A 44 14.10 -0.43 4.79
N LYS A 45 14.23 -1.76 4.71
CA LYS A 45 13.05 -2.60 4.62
C LYS A 45 12.14 -2.42 5.82
N LYS A 46 12.71 -2.16 6.98
CA LYS A 46 11.91 -1.98 8.19
C LYS A 46 11.10 -0.69 8.17
N ASP A 47 11.47 0.23 7.29
CA ASP A 47 10.73 1.48 7.16
C ASP A 47 9.49 1.31 6.30
N LEU A 48 9.40 0.20 5.59
CA LEU A 48 8.24 -0.07 4.76
C LEU A 48 7.19 -0.80 5.58
N THR A 49 6.02 -0.21 5.63
CA THR A 49 4.90 -0.81 6.35
C THR A 49 3.66 -0.70 5.47
N TYR A 50 2.63 -1.41 5.85
CA TYR A 50 1.39 -1.33 5.10
C TYR A 50 0.20 -1.45 6.02
N GLU A 51 -0.92 -1.01 5.52
CA GLU A 51 -2.18 -1.08 6.24
C GLU A 51 -3.22 -1.74 5.35
N GLU A 52 -3.94 -2.68 5.91
CA GLU A 52 -4.98 -3.40 5.18
C GLU A 52 -6.33 -2.85 5.60
N LEU A 53 -7.13 -2.45 4.61
CA LEU A 53 -8.42 -1.84 4.86
C LEU A 53 -9.50 -2.53 4.05
N TYR A 54 -10.69 -2.51 4.57
CA TYR A 54 -11.86 -3.04 3.86
C TYR A 54 -12.76 -1.90 3.47
N VAL A 55 -13.10 -1.84 2.19
CA VAL A 55 -13.94 -0.77 1.66
C VAL A 55 -15.25 -1.39 1.18
N ASN A 56 -16.35 -0.82 1.61
CA ASN A 56 -17.66 -1.27 1.19
C ASN A 56 -18.07 -0.49 -0.04
N LYS A 57 -18.09 -1.16 -1.18
CA LYS A 57 -18.39 -0.50 -2.43
C LYS A 57 -19.80 0.09 -2.47
N GLU A 58 -20.72 -0.56 -1.81
CA GLU A 58 -22.09 -0.05 -1.77
C GLU A 58 -22.15 1.30 -1.07
N LEU A 59 -21.44 1.44 0.03
CA LEU A 59 -21.37 2.70 0.74
C LEU A 59 -20.71 3.77 -0.11
N ILE A 60 -19.68 3.41 -0.84
CA ILE A 60 -18.99 4.36 -1.70
C ILE A 60 -19.94 4.88 -2.78
N LEU A 61 -20.69 3.98 -3.39
CA LEU A 61 -21.64 4.38 -4.42
C LEU A 61 -22.71 5.30 -3.86
N ASN A 62 -23.20 5.00 -2.67
CA ASN A 62 -24.20 5.82 -2.03
C ASN A 62 -23.68 7.20 -1.68
N SER A 63 -22.45 7.25 -1.22
CA SER A 63 -21.89 8.52 -0.78
C SER A 63 -21.48 9.42 -1.93
N SER A 64 -21.44 8.91 -3.13
CA SER A 64 -21.08 9.74 -4.27
C SER A 64 -22.27 10.55 -4.80
N HIS A 65 -23.40 10.43 -4.16
CA HIS A 65 -24.57 11.24 -4.53
C HIS A 65 -24.58 12.58 -3.79
#